data_a06862f5b207e23bbd422c40cbd71c59
#
_entry.id   a06862f5b207e23bbd422c40cbd71c59
#
_cell.length_a   1.000
_cell.length_b   1.000
_cell.length_c   1.000
_cell.angle_alpha   90.00
_cell.angle_beta   90.00
_cell.angle_gamma   90.00
#
_symmetry.space_group_name_H-M   'P 1'
#
loop_
_entity.id
_entity.type
_entity.pdbx_description
1 polymer ?
#
loop_
_entity_poly.entity_id
_entity_poly.type
_entity_poly.pdbx_seq_one_letter_code
_entity_poly.pdbx_strand_id
1 'polypeptide(L)'
;MAGYGPKALALTGRVADGFILQLADPYLLEWSMRYVHDAAIAAGRDPKSVKVCVAAPAYVGSDLAHQHNQCRWFGGMVGNHVADLVARYGERGEIPGALTDYIRARQDYDYGHHGKAGNPSTDFVPDDNVERFCVLGTVEDHIAKLEVLKELGVDQFNIYLMHDAKEETLDAYGKEIIPALEAQSPV
;
A
#
# COMPACT_ATOMS: atom_id res chain seq x y z
N MET A 1 -5.81 7.58 -10.59
CA MET A 1 -4.83 6.85 -11.43
C MET A 1 -3.92 6.01 -10.53
N ALA A 2 -3.57 4.76 -10.89
CA ALA A 2 -2.65 3.91 -10.13
C ALA A 2 -1.35 3.73 -10.93
N GLY A 3 -0.21 3.64 -10.23
CA GLY A 3 1.09 3.42 -10.85
C GLY A 3 2.23 3.42 -9.85
N TYR A 4 3.34 2.75 -10.18
CA TYR A 4 4.49 2.60 -9.29
C TYR A 4 5.77 3.23 -9.84
N GLY A 5 5.91 3.38 -11.14
CA GLY A 5 7.15 3.86 -11.75
C GLY A 5 7.20 5.39 -11.93
N PRO A 6 8.39 5.99 -11.99
CA PRO A 6 8.57 7.45 -12.10
C PRO A 6 7.75 8.10 -13.22
N LYS A 7 7.67 7.45 -14.40
CA LYS A 7 6.90 7.97 -15.55
C LYS A 7 5.39 7.96 -15.32
N ALA A 8 4.85 6.89 -14.69
CA ALA A 8 3.44 6.80 -14.37
C ALA A 8 3.05 7.78 -13.27
N LEU A 9 3.89 7.94 -12.24
CA LEU A 9 3.70 8.91 -11.17
C LEU A 9 3.72 10.35 -11.70
N ALA A 10 4.68 10.68 -12.57
CA ALA A 10 4.74 11.98 -13.21
C ALA A 10 3.53 12.25 -14.13
N LEU A 11 3.03 11.25 -14.85
CA LEU A 11 1.80 11.38 -15.63
C LEU A 11 0.60 11.65 -14.72
N THR A 12 0.50 10.93 -13.60
CA THR A 12 -0.56 11.15 -12.59
C THR A 12 -0.58 12.62 -12.12
N GLY A 13 0.55 13.19 -11.74
CA GLY A 13 0.64 14.58 -11.31
C GLY A 13 0.17 15.56 -12.39
N ARG A 14 0.51 15.31 -13.66
CA ARG A 14 0.13 16.20 -14.76
C ARG A 14 -1.35 16.23 -15.08
N VAL A 15 -2.05 15.09 -14.99
CA VAL A 15 -3.38 14.98 -15.60
C VAL A 15 -4.47 14.34 -14.73
N ALA A 16 -4.12 13.67 -13.60
CA ALA A 16 -5.11 12.95 -12.82
C ALA A 16 -5.72 13.80 -11.72
N ASP A 17 -6.98 13.51 -11.35
CA ASP A 17 -7.65 14.09 -10.19
C ASP A 17 -7.27 13.37 -8.89
N GLY A 18 -6.75 12.14 -9.00
CA GLY A 18 -6.32 11.37 -7.83
C GLY A 18 -5.27 10.32 -8.16
N PHE A 19 -4.46 10.00 -7.16
CA PHE A 19 -3.44 8.97 -7.13
C PHE A 19 -3.87 7.82 -6.24
N ILE A 20 -3.71 6.57 -6.70
CA ILE A 20 -3.95 5.37 -5.90
C ILE A 20 -2.64 4.61 -5.77
N LEU A 21 -2.17 4.46 -4.53
CA LEU A 21 -1.05 3.61 -4.17
C LEU A 21 -1.57 2.29 -3.59
N GLN A 22 -1.24 1.17 -4.23
CA GLN A 22 -1.64 -0.17 -3.76
C GLN A 22 -0.61 -0.76 -2.79
N LEU A 23 -0.32 -0.07 -1.71
CA LEU A 23 0.42 -0.53 -0.53
C LEU A 23 0.38 0.55 0.56
N ALA A 24 0.50 0.14 1.83
CA ALA A 24 0.39 1.02 2.99
C ALA A 24 1.75 1.34 3.64
N ASP A 25 2.81 1.51 2.83
CA ASP A 25 4.15 1.85 3.31
C ASP A 25 4.37 3.36 3.28
N PRO A 26 4.62 4.02 4.42
CA PRO A 26 4.81 5.47 4.51
C PRO A 26 5.96 6.00 3.67
N TYR A 27 7.10 5.27 3.64
CA TYR A 27 8.27 5.67 2.86
C TYR A 27 8.01 5.64 1.35
N LEU A 28 7.35 4.57 0.86
CA LEU A 28 7.01 4.43 -0.56
C LEU A 28 5.90 5.41 -0.97
N LEU A 29 4.99 5.74 -0.05
CA LEU A 29 4.01 6.80 -0.25
C LEU A 29 4.71 8.14 -0.46
N GLU A 30 5.57 8.55 0.47
CA GLU A 30 6.32 9.80 0.39
C GLU A 30 7.19 9.88 -0.88
N TRP A 31 7.90 8.78 -1.20
CA TRP A 31 8.66 8.68 -2.45
C TRP A 31 7.78 8.88 -3.69
N SER A 32 6.62 8.23 -3.75
CA SER A 32 5.68 8.34 -4.87
C SER A 32 5.10 9.75 -4.99
N MET A 33 4.71 10.34 -3.85
CA MET A 33 4.11 11.67 -3.82
C MET A 33 5.06 12.76 -4.29
N ARG A 34 6.37 12.64 -4.08
CA ARG A 34 7.34 13.58 -4.66
C ARG A 34 7.23 13.66 -6.18
N TYR A 35 7.20 12.52 -6.88
CA TYR A 35 7.02 12.51 -8.35
C TYR A 35 5.68 13.08 -8.80
N VAL A 36 4.62 12.78 -8.06
CA VAL A 36 3.26 13.30 -8.37
C VAL A 36 3.22 14.81 -8.19
N HIS A 37 3.70 15.31 -7.04
CA HIS A 37 3.69 16.74 -6.72
C HIS A 37 4.58 17.56 -7.65
N ASP A 38 5.81 17.12 -7.88
CA ASP A 38 6.73 17.82 -8.79
C ASP A 38 6.16 17.94 -10.19
N ALA A 39 5.53 16.87 -10.69
CA ALA A 39 4.91 16.88 -12.00
C ALA A 39 3.63 17.73 -12.08
N ALA A 40 2.85 17.80 -10.98
CA ALA A 40 1.70 18.70 -10.89
C ALA A 40 2.14 20.16 -10.94
N ILE A 41 3.14 20.53 -10.14
CA ILE A 41 3.72 21.88 -10.13
C ILE A 41 4.27 22.25 -11.52
N ALA A 42 5.05 21.35 -12.14
CA ALA A 42 5.59 21.57 -13.49
C ALA A 42 4.51 21.75 -14.57
N ALA A 43 3.30 21.20 -14.33
CA ALA A 43 2.12 21.36 -15.20
C ALA A 43 1.25 22.58 -14.83
N GLY A 44 1.68 23.43 -13.89
CA GLY A 44 0.92 24.59 -13.43
C GLY A 44 -0.32 24.25 -12.57
N ARG A 45 -0.34 23.06 -11.97
CA ARG A 45 -1.44 22.58 -11.10
C ARG A 45 -1.07 22.72 -9.62
N ASP A 46 -2.05 22.96 -8.79
CA ASP A 46 -1.89 22.80 -7.35
C ASP A 46 -1.69 21.30 -7.02
N PRO A 47 -0.55 20.88 -6.42
CA PRO A 47 -0.32 19.49 -6.05
C PRO A 47 -1.39 18.96 -5.06
N LYS A 48 -1.98 19.80 -4.22
CA LYS A 48 -3.07 19.45 -3.30
C LYS A 48 -4.38 19.15 -4.01
N SER A 49 -4.51 19.47 -5.29
CA SER A 49 -5.68 19.09 -6.10
C SER A 49 -5.71 17.61 -6.45
N VAL A 50 -4.58 16.89 -6.32
CA VAL A 50 -4.49 15.46 -6.58
C VAL A 50 -4.82 14.71 -5.29
N LYS A 51 -6.01 14.09 -5.26
CA LYS A 51 -6.45 13.29 -4.10
C LYS A 51 -5.65 12.01 -3.96
N VAL A 52 -5.27 11.67 -2.74
CA VAL A 52 -4.41 10.51 -2.44
C VAL A 52 -5.22 9.40 -1.78
N CYS A 53 -5.26 8.24 -2.43
CA CYS A 53 -5.85 7.02 -1.90
C CYS A 53 -4.77 5.95 -1.71
N VAL A 54 -4.70 5.39 -0.52
CA VAL A 54 -3.93 4.16 -0.25
C VAL A 54 -4.89 2.97 -0.22
N ALA A 55 -4.54 1.87 -0.88
CA ALA A 55 -5.35 0.67 -0.93
C ALA A 55 -4.50 -0.55 -0.52
N ALA A 56 -4.88 -1.24 0.56
CA ALA A 56 -4.13 -2.37 1.09
C ALA A 56 -5.02 -3.31 1.92
N PRO A 57 -4.60 -4.56 2.15
CA PRO A 57 -5.22 -5.42 3.15
C PRO A 57 -5.13 -4.80 4.54
N ALA A 58 -6.22 -4.93 5.29
CA ALA A 58 -6.28 -4.59 6.70
C ALA A 58 -6.81 -5.78 7.48
N TYR A 59 -6.09 -6.25 8.49
CA TYR A 59 -6.48 -7.37 9.34
C TYR A 59 -6.33 -6.98 10.81
N VAL A 60 -7.44 -6.80 11.52
CA VAL A 60 -7.44 -6.49 12.96
C VAL A 60 -7.42 -7.78 13.77
N GLY A 61 -6.45 -7.91 14.68
CA GLY A 61 -6.33 -9.08 15.57
C GLY A 61 -5.02 -9.06 16.35
N SER A 62 -4.79 -10.08 17.19
CA SER A 62 -3.60 -10.19 18.04
C SER A 62 -2.57 -11.23 17.57
N ASP A 63 -2.94 -12.11 16.63
CA ASP A 63 -2.04 -13.15 16.09
C ASP A 63 -1.38 -12.65 14.79
N LEU A 64 -0.25 -11.95 14.94
CA LEU A 64 0.46 -11.36 13.80
C LEU A 64 0.98 -12.43 12.83
N ALA A 65 1.38 -13.61 13.30
CA ALA A 65 1.86 -14.68 12.43
C ALA A 65 0.73 -15.22 11.52
N HIS A 66 -0.48 -15.33 12.06
CA HIS A 66 -1.67 -15.67 11.27
C HIS A 66 -2.01 -14.59 10.26
N GLN A 67 -1.98 -13.32 10.68
CA GLN A 67 -2.22 -12.16 9.81
C GLN A 67 -1.23 -12.10 8.63
N HIS A 68 0.07 -12.39 8.87
CA HIS A 68 1.05 -12.51 7.80
C HIS A 68 0.64 -13.56 6.77
N ASN A 69 0.25 -14.76 7.21
CA ASN A 69 -0.17 -15.82 6.30
C ASN A 69 -1.41 -15.44 5.49
N GLN A 70 -2.36 -14.74 6.11
CA GLN A 70 -3.59 -14.29 5.47
C GLN A 70 -3.37 -13.17 4.46
N CYS A 71 -2.38 -12.29 4.67
CA CYS A 71 -2.14 -11.09 3.85
C CYS A 71 -0.92 -11.18 2.92
N ARG A 72 -0.06 -12.22 3.03
CA ARG A 72 1.17 -12.41 2.23
C ARG A 72 0.93 -12.39 0.72
N TRP A 73 -0.23 -12.86 0.26
CA TRP A 73 -0.63 -12.83 -1.15
C TRP A 73 -0.54 -11.43 -1.76
N PHE A 74 -0.74 -10.39 -0.96
CA PHE A 74 -0.73 -9.00 -1.43
C PHE A 74 0.67 -8.57 -1.87
N GLY A 75 1.72 -8.90 -1.11
CA GLY A 75 3.11 -8.68 -1.51
C GLY A 75 3.45 -9.40 -2.81
N GLY A 76 2.93 -10.62 -3.01
CA GLY A 76 3.07 -11.37 -4.26
C GLY A 76 2.36 -10.70 -5.44
N MET A 77 1.16 -10.15 -5.22
CA MET A 77 0.40 -9.41 -6.24
C MET A 77 1.13 -8.12 -6.63
N VAL A 78 1.53 -7.32 -5.66
CA VAL A 78 2.33 -6.09 -5.89
C VAL A 78 3.63 -6.45 -6.63
N GLY A 79 4.25 -7.56 -6.28
CA GLY A 79 5.45 -8.09 -6.90
C GLY A 79 5.36 -8.29 -8.42
N ASN A 80 4.17 -8.59 -8.96
CA ASN A 80 3.98 -8.69 -10.40
C ASN A 80 4.24 -7.36 -11.13
N HIS A 81 3.75 -6.27 -10.54
CA HIS A 81 3.97 -4.94 -11.11
C HIS A 81 5.40 -4.46 -10.89
N VAL A 82 5.97 -4.79 -9.74
CA VAL A 82 7.33 -4.38 -9.36
C VAL A 82 8.40 -5.13 -10.17
N ALA A 83 8.19 -6.40 -10.53
CA ALA A 83 9.12 -7.15 -11.37
C ALA A 83 9.38 -6.46 -12.71
N ASP A 84 8.35 -5.92 -13.36
CA ASP A 84 8.49 -5.14 -14.59
C ASP A 84 9.27 -3.82 -14.36
N LEU A 85 9.05 -3.16 -13.22
CA LEU A 85 9.80 -1.95 -12.85
C LEU A 85 11.28 -2.26 -12.59
N VAL A 86 11.60 -3.36 -11.89
CA VAL A 86 12.96 -3.81 -11.65
C VAL A 86 13.68 -4.07 -12.97
N ALA A 87 13.03 -4.76 -13.91
CA ALA A 87 13.59 -5.03 -15.22
C ALA A 87 13.88 -3.75 -16.03
N ARG A 88 13.07 -2.71 -15.89
CA ARG A 88 13.20 -1.45 -16.65
C ARG A 88 14.09 -0.40 -15.98
N TYR A 89 14.12 -0.34 -14.66
CA TYR A 89 14.69 0.77 -13.89
C TYR A 89 15.69 0.31 -12.80
N GLY A 90 15.79 -0.99 -12.52
CA GLY A 90 16.56 -1.50 -11.39
C GLY A 90 18.06 -1.17 -11.47
N GLU A 91 18.64 -1.16 -12.66
CA GLU A 91 20.06 -0.79 -12.88
C GLU A 91 20.31 0.72 -12.65
N ARG A 92 19.28 1.55 -12.71
CA ARG A 92 19.40 3.00 -12.59
C ARG A 92 19.27 3.52 -11.15
N GLY A 93 18.91 2.64 -10.20
CA GLY A 93 18.68 3.03 -8.81
C GLY A 93 17.49 3.97 -8.59
N GLU A 94 16.57 4.08 -9.57
CA GLU A 94 15.43 4.99 -9.52
C GLU A 94 14.27 4.47 -8.64
N ILE A 95 14.29 3.17 -8.30
CA ILE A 95 13.24 2.50 -7.51
C ILE A 95 13.81 2.13 -6.14
N PRO A 96 13.11 2.46 -5.03
CA PRO A 96 13.57 2.10 -3.70
C PRO A 96 13.74 0.60 -3.50
N GLY A 97 14.85 0.17 -2.87
CA GLY A 97 15.11 -1.23 -2.52
C GLY A 97 13.98 -1.84 -1.67
N ALA A 98 13.37 -1.04 -0.80
CA ALA A 98 12.21 -1.45 -0.01
C ALA A 98 11.03 -1.98 -0.84
N LEU A 99 10.90 -1.54 -2.10
CA LEU A 99 9.89 -2.03 -3.03
C LEU A 99 10.38 -3.21 -3.88
N THR A 100 11.68 -3.35 -4.08
CA THR A 100 12.24 -4.20 -5.14
C THR A 100 13.02 -5.41 -4.65
N ASP A 101 13.63 -5.36 -3.46
CA ASP A 101 14.62 -6.38 -3.06
C ASP A 101 14.00 -7.75 -2.81
N TYR A 102 12.77 -7.82 -2.30
CA TYR A 102 12.07 -9.09 -2.08
C TYR A 102 11.70 -9.82 -3.37
N ILE A 103 11.61 -9.10 -4.50
CA ILE A 103 11.28 -9.67 -5.82
C ILE A 103 12.40 -10.60 -6.34
N ARG A 104 13.64 -10.43 -5.90
CA ARG A 104 14.78 -11.27 -6.35
C ARG A 104 14.62 -12.74 -5.97
N ALA A 105 13.85 -13.04 -4.92
CA ALA A 105 13.54 -14.40 -4.49
C ALA A 105 12.28 -14.97 -5.17
N ARG A 106 11.59 -14.19 -6.01
CA ARG A 106 10.38 -14.59 -6.68
C ARG A 106 10.61 -15.75 -7.64
N GLN A 107 9.77 -16.78 -7.51
CA GLN A 107 9.58 -17.83 -8.50
C GLN A 107 8.35 -17.53 -9.36
N ASP A 108 7.96 -18.44 -10.24
CA ASP A 108 6.77 -18.30 -11.07
C ASP A 108 5.52 -18.00 -10.23
N TYR A 109 4.78 -16.97 -10.61
CA TYR A 109 3.56 -16.55 -9.92
C TYR A 109 2.34 -17.26 -10.49
N ASP A 110 1.58 -17.94 -9.61
CA ASP A 110 0.35 -18.65 -9.99
C ASP A 110 -0.88 -17.72 -9.94
N TYR A 111 -1.34 -17.31 -11.11
CA TYR A 111 -2.55 -16.49 -11.26
C TYR A 111 -3.85 -17.24 -10.84
N GLY A 112 -3.85 -18.56 -10.80
CA GLY A 112 -4.99 -19.35 -10.32
C GLY A 112 -5.26 -19.18 -8.82
N HIS A 113 -4.23 -18.75 -8.06
CA HIS A 113 -4.30 -18.44 -6.64
C HIS A 113 -4.18 -16.93 -6.34
N HIS A 114 -4.35 -16.10 -7.35
CA HIS A 114 -4.27 -14.64 -7.19
C HIS A 114 -5.25 -14.12 -6.12
N GLY A 115 -4.74 -13.32 -5.19
CA GLY A 115 -5.54 -12.73 -4.10
C GLY A 115 -6.05 -13.72 -3.05
N LYS A 116 -5.50 -14.94 -2.97
CA LYS A 116 -5.91 -15.95 -2.00
C LYS A 116 -4.90 -16.07 -0.87
N ALA A 117 -5.42 -16.10 0.37
CA ALA A 117 -4.63 -16.46 1.55
C ALA A 117 -4.02 -17.87 1.41
N GLY A 118 -2.82 -18.07 1.96
CA GLY A 118 -2.13 -19.36 1.91
C GLY A 118 -1.63 -19.78 0.52
N ASN A 119 -1.46 -18.82 -0.41
CA ASN A 119 -0.87 -19.10 -1.72
C ASN A 119 0.63 -19.39 -1.60
N PRO A 120 1.09 -20.64 -1.85
CA PRO A 120 2.50 -20.99 -1.70
C PRO A 120 3.43 -20.26 -2.69
N SER A 121 2.91 -19.77 -3.79
CA SER A 121 3.71 -18.95 -4.74
C SER A 121 4.05 -17.55 -4.20
N THR A 122 3.65 -17.23 -2.99
CA THR A 122 3.95 -15.96 -2.31
C THR A 122 4.89 -16.12 -1.11
N ASP A 123 5.39 -17.32 -0.84
CA ASP A 123 6.31 -17.62 0.29
C ASP A 123 7.64 -16.85 0.20
N PHE A 124 7.99 -16.35 -0.98
CA PHE A 124 9.15 -15.48 -1.17
C PHE A 124 8.99 -14.08 -0.54
N VAL A 125 7.76 -13.68 -0.14
CA VAL A 125 7.51 -12.37 0.46
C VAL A 125 7.83 -12.44 1.96
N PRO A 126 8.85 -11.72 2.47
CA PRO A 126 9.17 -11.70 3.89
C PRO A 126 8.05 -11.06 4.73
N ASP A 127 7.97 -11.42 6.00
CA ASP A 127 6.99 -10.86 6.96
C ASP A 127 7.11 -9.35 7.05
N ASP A 128 8.33 -8.81 7.11
CA ASP A 128 8.58 -7.37 7.13
C ASP A 128 7.93 -6.63 5.93
N ASN A 129 7.91 -7.26 4.76
CA ASN A 129 7.23 -6.67 3.59
C ASN A 129 5.71 -6.76 3.71
N VAL A 130 5.18 -7.83 4.31
CA VAL A 130 3.74 -7.93 4.59
C VAL A 130 3.30 -6.83 5.55
N GLU A 131 4.03 -6.65 6.67
CA GLU A 131 3.77 -5.59 7.65
C GLU A 131 3.88 -4.19 7.04
N ARG A 132 4.85 -3.97 6.17
CA ARG A 132 5.02 -2.69 5.50
C ARG A 132 3.87 -2.38 4.54
N PHE A 133 3.46 -3.35 3.74
CA PHE A 133 2.48 -3.13 2.66
C PHE A 133 1.02 -3.19 3.11
N CYS A 134 0.73 -3.89 4.21
CA CYS A 134 -0.59 -4.06 4.78
C CYS A 134 -0.77 -3.24 6.05
N VAL A 135 -2.00 -3.17 6.58
CA VAL A 135 -2.29 -2.65 7.92
C VAL A 135 -2.70 -3.82 8.80
N LEU A 136 -1.83 -4.24 9.71
CA LEU A 136 -1.95 -5.44 10.52
C LEU A 136 -1.77 -5.09 12.00
N GLY A 137 -2.29 -5.94 12.88
CA GLY A 137 -2.12 -5.82 14.32
C GLY A 137 -3.43 -5.56 15.06
N THR A 138 -3.32 -4.96 16.23
CA THR A 138 -4.44 -4.55 17.08
C THR A 138 -5.13 -3.29 16.54
N VAL A 139 -6.23 -2.88 17.16
CA VAL A 139 -6.93 -1.61 16.85
C VAL A 139 -5.96 -0.43 16.98
N GLU A 140 -5.13 -0.42 18.03
CA GLU A 140 -4.14 0.64 18.28
C GLU A 140 -3.07 0.70 17.19
N ASP A 141 -2.59 -0.46 16.71
CA ASP A 141 -1.61 -0.54 15.62
C ASP A 141 -2.19 0.03 14.31
N HIS A 142 -3.46 -0.27 14.04
CA HIS A 142 -4.17 0.28 12.88
C HIS A 142 -4.30 1.80 12.97
N ILE A 143 -4.76 2.33 14.11
CA ILE A 143 -4.91 3.78 14.33
C ILE A 143 -3.55 4.45 14.12
N ALA A 144 -2.49 3.97 14.78
CA ALA A 144 -1.16 4.56 14.67
C ALA A 144 -0.65 4.60 13.22
N LYS A 145 -0.81 3.50 12.46
CA LYS A 145 -0.36 3.45 11.07
C LYS A 145 -1.19 4.35 10.15
N LEU A 146 -2.50 4.41 10.35
CA LEU A 146 -3.38 5.25 9.55
C LEU A 146 -3.18 6.74 9.84
N GLU A 147 -2.85 7.11 11.07
CA GLU A 147 -2.44 8.48 11.43
C GLU A 147 -1.19 8.92 10.66
N VAL A 148 -0.16 8.08 10.63
CA VAL A 148 1.05 8.36 9.83
C VAL A 148 0.71 8.56 8.36
N LEU A 149 -0.15 7.71 7.77
CA LEU A 149 -0.57 7.87 6.38
C LEU A 149 -1.36 9.18 6.17
N LYS A 150 -2.25 9.53 7.12
CA LYS A 150 -3.02 10.78 7.10
C LYS A 150 -2.12 12.01 7.16
N GLU A 151 -1.11 12.01 8.04
CA GLU A 151 -0.11 13.09 8.15
C GLU A 151 0.71 13.27 6.85
N LEU A 152 0.95 12.17 6.12
CA LEU A 152 1.59 12.19 4.81
C LEU A 152 0.66 12.63 3.66
N GLY A 153 -0.60 12.96 3.97
CA GLY A 153 -1.55 13.52 3.02
C GLY A 153 -2.46 12.51 2.33
N VAL A 154 -2.66 11.33 2.91
CA VAL A 154 -3.67 10.37 2.43
C VAL A 154 -5.08 10.90 2.74
N ASP A 155 -5.87 11.11 1.69
CA ASP A 155 -7.28 11.52 1.81
C ASP A 155 -8.21 10.32 2.06
N GLN A 156 -7.84 9.12 1.60
CA GLN A 156 -8.67 7.93 1.68
C GLN A 156 -7.84 6.65 1.83
N PHE A 157 -8.28 5.76 2.72
CA PHE A 157 -7.76 4.40 2.83
C PHE A 157 -8.81 3.38 2.40
N ASN A 158 -8.49 2.55 1.40
CA ASN A 158 -9.35 1.49 0.89
C ASN A 158 -8.87 0.12 1.41
N ILE A 159 -9.75 -0.60 2.08
CA ILE A 159 -9.44 -1.88 2.71
C ILE A 159 -9.69 -3.03 1.72
N TYR A 160 -8.74 -3.95 1.57
CA TYR A 160 -8.96 -5.26 0.99
C TYR A 160 -9.26 -6.29 2.09
N LEU A 161 -10.47 -6.83 2.08
CA LEU A 161 -10.94 -7.84 3.04
C LEU A 161 -10.91 -9.25 2.40
N MET A 162 -9.72 -9.72 2.04
CA MET A 162 -9.52 -11.01 1.39
C MET A 162 -8.83 -12.01 2.34
N HIS A 163 -9.34 -12.10 3.57
CA HIS A 163 -8.86 -12.94 4.67
C HIS A 163 -10.04 -13.50 5.47
N ASP A 164 -9.79 -14.29 6.50
CA ASP A 164 -10.82 -14.98 7.28
C ASP A 164 -11.54 -14.13 8.35
N ALA A 165 -10.93 -13.06 8.86
CA ALA A 165 -11.50 -12.14 9.89
C ALA A 165 -12.14 -10.88 9.30
N LYS A 166 -12.99 -11.01 8.27
CA LYS A 166 -13.59 -9.86 7.55
C LYS A 166 -14.55 -9.08 8.41
N GLU A 167 -15.45 -9.77 9.09
CA GLU A 167 -16.52 -9.17 9.88
C GLU A 167 -15.95 -8.49 11.12
N GLU A 168 -15.01 -9.14 11.81
CA GLU A 168 -14.31 -8.59 12.98
C GLU A 168 -13.50 -7.34 12.61
N THR A 169 -12.82 -7.36 11.46
CA THR A 169 -12.08 -6.20 10.96
C THR A 169 -13.03 -5.05 10.62
N LEU A 170 -14.14 -5.30 9.91
CA LEU A 170 -15.14 -4.25 9.61
C LEU A 170 -15.76 -3.67 10.87
N ASP A 171 -16.08 -4.51 11.85
CA ASP A 171 -16.63 -4.10 13.13
C ASP A 171 -15.64 -3.18 13.89
N ALA A 172 -14.37 -3.55 13.97
CA ALA A 172 -13.34 -2.75 14.60
C ALA A 172 -13.16 -1.39 13.89
N TYR A 173 -13.14 -1.39 12.55
CA TYR A 173 -13.08 -0.14 11.80
C TYR A 173 -14.29 0.76 12.07
N GLY A 174 -15.51 0.21 12.05
CA GLY A 174 -16.72 1.00 12.25
C GLY A 174 -16.92 1.50 13.68
N LYS A 175 -16.52 0.72 14.69
CA LYS A 175 -16.80 1.01 16.10
C LYS A 175 -15.66 1.75 16.81
N GLU A 176 -14.41 1.57 16.36
CA GLU A 176 -13.24 2.02 17.12
C GLU A 176 -12.29 2.85 16.24
N ILE A 177 -11.82 2.32 15.11
CA ILE A 177 -10.74 2.94 14.32
C ILE A 177 -11.19 4.23 13.65
N ILE A 178 -12.31 4.21 12.90
CA ILE A 178 -12.85 5.41 12.23
C ILE A 178 -13.20 6.51 13.23
N PRO A 179 -13.95 6.23 14.32
CA PRO A 179 -14.23 7.25 15.33
C PRO A 179 -12.99 7.87 15.98
N ALA A 180 -11.94 7.06 16.23
CA ALA A 180 -10.69 7.56 16.79
C ALA A 180 -9.95 8.52 15.84
N LEU A 181 -9.88 8.18 14.53
CA LEU A 181 -9.27 9.01 13.51
C LEU A 181 -10.02 10.32 13.24
N GLU A 182 -11.37 10.29 13.36
CA GLU A 182 -12.21 11.48 13.22
C GLU A 182 -12.07 12.43 14.41
N ALA A 183 -11.99 11.89 15.64
CA ALA A 183 -11.85 12.69 16.87
C ALA A 183 -10.55 13.52 16.91
N GLN A 184 -9.53 13.09 16.18
CA GLN A 184 -8.22 13.76 16.10
C GLN A 184 -8.11 14.73 14.91
N SER A 185 -9.17 14.87 14.10
CA SER A 185 -9.18 15.84 13.01
C SER A 185 -9.45 17.24 13.59
N PRO A 186 -8.56 18.24 13.39
CA PRO A 186 -8.84 19.61 13.82
C PRO A 186 -10.10 20.12 13.08
N VAL A 187 -11.03 20.71 13.83
CA VAL A 187 -12.22 21.42 13.34
C VAL A 187 -11.79 22.65 12.52
#